data_bfc666a23f234ad980fd884aca4514ca
#
_entry.id   bfc666a23f234ad980fd884aca4514ca
#
_cell.length_a   1.000
_cell.length_b   1.000
_cell.length_c   1.000
_cell.angle_alpha   90.00
_cell.angle_beta   90.00
_cell.angle_gamma   90.00
#
_symmetry.space_group_name_H-M   'P 1'
#
loop_
_entity.id
_entity.type
_entity.pdbx_description
1 polymer ?
#
loop_
_entity_poly.entity_id
_entity_poly.type
_entity_poly.pdbx_seq_one_letter_code
_entity_poly.pdbx_strand_id
1 'polypeptide(L)'
;MITYRFKKVLSALLIMMLVLGNIFIPITDSNTGLGIADVSAAPKKTSTSWPKAPTLHGESAILIDASTGTILYDKKCNKKMYPASITKIMTALLTIENCKLDETVVFSKNAINGLEYGDANAGCQIGEKLSVKDCLYALMLTSANEVATALGEHIAGSTKEFAEMM
;
A
#
# COMPACT_ATOMS: atom_id res chain seq x y z
N MET A 1 -41.98 -18.84 -8.68
CA MET A 1 -42.53 -17.46 -8.59
C MET A 1 -42.74 -16.98 -7.14
N ILE A 2 -42.69 -17.87 -6.14
CA ILE A 2 -42.88 -17.56 -4.70
C ILE A 2 -41.61 -17.00 -4.04
N THR A 3 -40.41 -17.39 -4.49
CA THR A 3 -39.13 -17.01 -3.88
C THR A 3 -38.73 -15.53 -4.10
N TYR A 4 -39.16 -14.90 -5.18
CA TYR A 4 -38.83 -13.50 -5.48
C TYR A 4 -39.65 -12.51 -4.61
N ARG A 5 -40.91 -12.83 -4.35
CA ARG A 5 -41.75 -11.99 -3.47
C ARG A 5 -41.31 -12.08 -2.01
N PHE A 6 -40.85 -13.25 -1.58
CA PHE A 6 -40.34 -13.44 -0.21
C PHE A 6 -39.08 -12.65 0.07
N LYS A 7 -38.13 -12.57 -0.90
CA LYS A 7 -36.92 -11.76 -0.78
C LYS A 7 -37.21 -10.25 -0.71
N LYS A 8 -38.21 -9.75 -1.44
CA LYS A 8 -38.60 -8.34 -1.36
C LYS A 8 -39.25 -7.96 -0.04
N VAL A 9 -40.08 -8.85 0.52
CA VAL A 9 -40.72 -8.62 1.83
C VAL A 9 -39.68 -8.68 2.95
N LEU A 10 -38.70 -9.59 2.89
CA LEU A 10 -37.65 -9.71 3.88
C LEU A 10 -36.72 -8.49 3.83
N SER A 11 -36.39 -7.98 2.63
CA SER A 11 -35.60 -6.77 2.45
C SER A 11 -36.32 -5.52 2.98
N ALA A 12 -37.61 -5.39 2.76
CA ALA A 12 -38.43 -4.28 3.26
C ALA A 12 -38.55 -4.31 4.80
N LEU A 13 -38.67 -5.49 5.40
CA LEU A 13 -38.68 -5.66 6.85
C LEU A 13 -37.33 -5.30 7.50
N LEU A 14 -36.21 -5.65 6.84
CA LEU A 14 -34.87 -5.31 7.33
C LEU A 14 -34.63 -3.79 7.29
N ILE A 15 -35.06 -3.12 6.23
CA ILE A 15 -34.96 -1.66 6.10
C ILE A 15 -35.86 -0.96 7.12
N MET A 16 -37.05 -1.49 7.39
CA MET A 16 -37.95 -0.93 8.38
C MET A 16 -37.45 -1.09 9.81
N MET A 17 -36.73 -2.19 10.13
CA MET A 17 -36.04 -2.34 11.41
C MET A 17 -34.86 -1.37 11.59
N LEU A 18 -34.14 -1.05 10.52
CA LEU A 18 -33.05 -0.05 10.56
C LEU A 18 -33.54 1.39 10.71
N VAL A 19 -34.75 1.70 10.24
CA VAL A 19 -35.34 3.04 10.34
C VAL A 19 -36.06 3.27 11.69
N LEU A 20 -36.64 2.21 12.28
CA LEU A 20 -37.31 2.28 13.58
C LEU A 20 -36.36 2.14 14.78
N GLY A 21 -35.10 1.75 14.57
CA GLY A 21 -34.08 1.62 15.60
C GLY A 21 -33.49 2.92 16.12
N ASN A 22 -33.86 4.06 15.55
CA ASN A 22 -33.47 5.39 16.06
C ASN A 22 -34.43 5.90 17.16
N ILE A 23 -34.69 5.07 18.18
CA ILE A 23 -35.34 5.55 19.40
C ILE A 23 -34.28 6.30 20.20
N PHE A 24 -34.49 7.60 20.29
CA PHE A 24 -33.84 8.60 21.11
C PHE A 24 -33.60 8.07 22.54
N ILE A 25 -32.35 7.76 22.87
CA ILE A 25 -31.92 7.57 24.25
C ILE A 25 -31.42 8.92 24.71
N PRO A 26 -32.10 9.58 25.69
CA PRO A 26 -31.55 10.79 26.29
C PRO A 26 -30.27 10.41 27.03
N ILE A 27 -29.14 10.91 26.54
CA ILE A 27 -27.86 10.83 27.24
C ILE A 27 -27.95 11.80 28.43
N THR A 28 -28.23 11.24 29.60
CA THR A 28 -28.03 11.97 30.86
C THR A 28 -26.51 12.06 31.07
N ASP A 29 -26.03 13.28 31.16
CA ASP A 29 -24.67 13.62 31.59
C ASP A 29 -24.32 12.86 32.89
N SER A 30 -23.48 11.86 32.76
CA SER A 30 -22.65 11.39 33.84
C SER A 30 -21.22 11.32 33.32
N ASN A 31 -20.47 12.24 33.85
CA ASN A 31 -19.07 12.53 33.68
C ASN A 31 -18.20 11.26 33.87
N THR A 32 -18.10 10.40 32.86
CA THR A 32 -17.06 9.38 32.76
C THR A 32 -16.33 9.65 31.47
N GLY A 33 -15.26 10.40 31.56
CA GLY A 33 -14.35 10.73 30.48
C GLY A 33 -13.75 9.45 29.87
N LEU A 34 -14.42 8.92 28.88
CA LEU A 34 -13.73 8.15 27.83
C LEU A 34 -13.08 9.18 26.90
N GLY A 35 -11.93 9.66 27.35
CA GLY A 35 -11.05 10.45 26.52
C GLY A 35 -10.72 9.64 25.27
N ILE A 36 -11.27 10.06 24.13
CA ILE A 36 -10.67 9.76 22.84
C ILE A 36 -9.26 10.34 22.98
N ALA A 37 -8.29 9.45 23.22
CA ALA A 37 -6.89 9.85 23.26
C ALA A 37 -6.60 10.47 21.90
N ASP A 38 -6.45 11.78 21.91
CA ASP A 38 -5.91 12.55 20.80
C ASP A 38 -4.54 11.94 20.49
N VAL A 39 -4.45 11.12 19.40
CA VAL A 39 -3.21 10.52 18.95
C VAL A 39 -2.37 11.60 18.24
N SER A 40 -2.24 12.74 18.89
CA SER A 40 -1.21 13.73 18.66
C SER A 40 -0.06 13.47 19.64
N ALA A 41 0.44 12.25 19.65
CA ALA A 41 1.69 11.94 20.32
C ALA A 41 2.85 12.28 19.38
N ALA A 42 3.20 13.57 19.33
CA ALA A 42 4.57 13.91 19.04
C ALA A 42 5.45 13.10 20.02
N PRO A 43 6.43 12.33 19.58
CA PRO A 43 7.22 11.48 20.46
C PRO A 43 7.86 12.35 21.53
N LYS A 44 7.44 12.12 22.78
CA LYS A 44 8.03 12.77 23.94
C LYS A 44 9.50 12.41 23.93
N LYS A 45 10.39 13.37 23.70
CA LYS A 45 11.83 13.19 23.79
C LYS A 45 12.15 12.75 25.21
N THR A 46 12.14 11.45 25.44
CA THR A 46 12.78 10.89 26.64
C THR A 46 14.27 11.07 26.46
N SER A 47 14.91 11.75 27.37
CA SER A 47 16.37 11.99 27.40
C SER A 47 17.14 10.73 27.81
N THR A 48 16.93 9.65 27.11
CA THR A 48 17.86 8.52 27.07
C THR A 48 19.01 8.93 26.15
N SER A 49 20.24 8.76 26.60
CA SER A 49 21.46 9.10 25.85
C SER A 49 21.58 8.20 24.63
N TRP A 50 20.80 8.48 23.61
CA TRP A 50 20.95 7.82 22.31
C TRP A 50 22.36 8.12 21.76
N PRO A 51 23.02 7.16 21.13
CA PRO A 51 24.28 7.39 20.46
C PRO A 51 24.14 8.53 19.45
N LYS A 52 25.22 9.29 19.25
CA LYS A 52 25.24 10.38 18.26
C LYS A 52 24.84 9.82 16.90
N ALA A 53 23.88 10.51 16.25
CA ALA A 53 23.44 10.14 14.92
C ALA A 53 24.60 10.07 13.92
N PRO A 54 24.63 9.07 13.03
CA PRO A 54 25.65 9.01 11.98
C PRO A 54 25.49 10.16 10.98
N THR A 55 26.59 10.54 10.36
CA THR A 55 26.54 11.49 9.22
C THR A 55 26.07 10.74 7.98
N LEU A 56 24.92 11.14 7.43
CA LEU A 56 24.34 10.54 6.23
C LEU A 56 24.46 11.51 5.05
N HIS A 57 24.93 11.04 3.89
CA HIS A 57 25.03 11.81 2.66
C HIS A 57 23.66 11.99 1.99
N GLY A 58 22.70 11.07 2.20
CA GLY A 58 21.33 11.20 1.69
C GLY A 58 20.68 12.50 2.16
N GLU A 59 19.88 13.14 1.30
CA GLU A 59 19.18 14.37 1.63
C GLU A 59 18.07 14.16 2.67
N SER A 60 17.45 12.98 2.66
CA SER A 60 16.41 12.52 3.56
C SER A 60 16.72 11.11 4.01
N ALA A 61 16.34 10.74 5.23
CA ALA A 61 16.49 9.39 5.76
C ALA A 61 15.54 9.17 6.94
N ILE A 62 15.14 7.90 7.13
CA ILE A 62 14.37 7.47 8.28
C ILE A 62 14.86 6.08 8.71
N LEU A 63 14.93 5.83 10.00
CA LEU A 63 15.15 4.52 10.60
C LEU A 63 13.99 4.22 11.53
N ILE A 64 13.34 3.09 11.33
CA ILE A 64 12.15 2.69 12.08
C ILE A 64 12.40 1.29 12.66
N ASP A 65 12.04 1.11 13.93
CA ASP A 65 11.91 -0.23 14.51
C ASP A 65 10.68 -0.91 13.90
N ALA A 66 10.89 -2.00 13.16
CA ALA A 66 9.84 -2.69 12.42
C ALA A 66 8.78 -3.35 13.30
N SER A 67 9.13 -3.67 14.56
CA SER A 67 8.23 -4.34 15.50
C SER A 67 7.30 -3.37 16.23
N THR A 68 7.77 -2.16 16.48
CA THR A 68 7.06 -1.16 17.29
C THR A 68 6.59 0.06 16.48
N GLY A 69 7.10 0.25 15.27
CA GLY A 69 6.88 1.46 14.46
C GLY A 69 7.62 2.69 15.01
N THR A 70 8.47 2.52 16.03
CA THR A 70 9.19 3.64 16.65
C THR A 70 10.24 4.21 15.71
N ILE A 71 10.20 5.52 15.47
CA ILE A 71 11.23 6.22 14.69
C ILE A 71 12.46 6.39 15.56
N LEU A 72 13.55 5.73 15.16
CA LEU A 72 14.85 5.75 15.85
C LEU A 72 15.74 6.88 15.31
N TYR A 73 15.59 7.25 14.06
CA TYR A 73 16.31 8.33 13.41
C TYR A 73 15.45 8.99 12.34
N ASP A 74 15.51 10.31 12.26
CA ASP A 74 14.83 11.13 11.27
C ASP A 74 15.75 12.21 10.71
N LYS A 75 15.84 12.26 9.39
CA LYS A 75 16.45 13.34 8.64
C LYS A 75 15.49 13.77 7.53
N LYS A 76 14.68 14.82 7.78
CA LYS A 76 13.72 15.34 6.81
C LYS A 76 12.83 14.24 6.20
N CYS A 77 12.38 13.26 6.97
CA CYS A 77 11.66 12.07 6.48
C CYS A 77 10.32 12.42 5.78
N ASN A 78 9.72 13.54 6.12
CA ASN A 78 8.47 14.03 5.51
C ASN A 78 8.69 14.95 4.29
N LYS A 79 9.96 15.19 3.88
CA LYS A 79 10.21 15.97 2.68
C LYS A 79 9.84 15.19 1.43
N LYS A 80 9.04 15.77 0.54
CA LYS A 80 8.76 15.18 -0.77
C LYS A 80 10.04 15.11 -1.59
N MET A 81 10.37 13.92 -2.04
CA MET A 81 11.58 13.60 -2.80
C MET A 81 11.21 12.70 -3.98
N TYR A 82 12.09 12.61 -4.95
CA TYR A 82 12.02 11.58 -5.98
C TYR A 82 12.64 10.29 -5.42
N PRO A 83 11.85 9.24 -5.15
CA PRO A 83 12.34 8.06 -4.46
C PRO A 83 13.19 7.14 -5.34
N ALA A 84 13.24 7.37 -6.65
CA ALA A 84 13.89 6.50 -7.62
C ALA A 84 13.44 5.03 -7.41
N SER A 85 14.35 4.06 -7.45
CA SER A 85 14.01 2.64 -7.33
C SER A 85 13.43 2.20 -5.97
N ILE A 86 13.43 3.06 -4.96
CA ILE A 86 12.70 2.79 -3.70
C ILE A 86 11.19 2.63 -3.98
N THR A 87 10.67 3.25 -5.03
CA THR A 87 9.29 3.05 -5.54
C THR A 87 8.94 1.57 -5.72
N LYS A 88 9.89 0.71 -6.07
CA LYS A 88 9.67 -0.73 -6.29
C LYS A 88 9.26 -1.49 -5.02
N ILE A 89 9.51 -0.95 -3.84
CA ILE A 89 8.99 -1.48 -2.58
C ILE A 89 7.45 -1.38 -2.57
N MET A 90 6.89 -0.26 -3.02
CA MET A 90 5.43 -0.09 -3.15
C MET A 90 4.88 -1.02 -4.24
N THR A 91 5.56 -1.14 -5.38
CA THR A 91 5.18 -2.10 -6.43
C THR A 91 5.12 -3.52 -5.89
N ALA A 92 6.15 -3.94 -5.15
CA ALA A 92 6.20 -5.28 -4.55
C ALA A 92 5.07 -5.48 -3.50
N LEU A 93 4.82 -4.49 -2.66
CA LEU A 93 3.75 -4.53 -1.66
C LEU A 93 2.38 -4.74 -2.33
N LEU A 94 2.03 -3.87 -3.28
CA LEU A 94 0.77 -3.98 -4.01
C LEU A 94 0.65 -5.30 -4.77
N THR A 95 1.77 -5.82 -5.31
CA THR A 95 1.78 -7.12 -5.97
C THR A 95 1.43 -8.26 -5.00
N ILE A 96 2.04 -8.27 -3.82
CA ILE A 96 1.80 -9.30 -2.79
C ILE A 96 0.37 -9.23 -2.25
N GLU A 97 -0.20 -8.04 -2.15
CA GLU A 97 -1.56 -7.83 -1.63
C GLU A 97 -2.65 -8.19 -2.65
N ASN A 98 -2.35 -8.13 -3.96
CA ASN A 98 -3.37 -8.27 -5.01
C ASN A 98 -3.21 -9.53 -5.88
N CYS A 99 -2.08 -10.24 -5.82
CA CYS A 99 -1.81 -11.40 -6.67
C CYS A 99 -1.39 -12.64 -5.86
N LYS A 100 -1.65 -13.82 -6.43
CA LYS A 100 -1.02 -15.06 -5.96
C LYS A 100 0.36 -15.21 -6.60
N LEU A 101 1.30 -15.80 -5.87
CA LEU A 101 2.68 -15.94 -6.32
C LEU A 101 2.87 -16.82 -7.58
N ASP A 102 1.91 -17.71 -7.85
CA ASP A 102 1.90 -18.63 -9.00
C ASP A 102 1.12 -18.07 -10.21
N GLU A 103 0.51 -16.89 -10.11
CA GLU A 103 -0.11 -16.24 -11.27
C GLU A 103 0.93 -15.94 -12.34
N THR A 104 0.49 -15.94 -13.60
CA THR A 104 1.35 -15.68 -14.75
C THR A 104 1.24 -14.25 -15.21
N VAL A 105 2.34 -13.51 -15.15
CA VAL A 105 2.51 -12.18 -15.70
C VAL A 105 2.98 -12.31 -17.17
N VAL A 106 2.33 -11.59 -18.07
CA VAL A 106 2.69 -11.53 -19.49
C VAL A 106 3.29 -10.16 -19.80
N PHE A 107 4.50 -10.14 -20.35
CA PHE A 107 5.19 -8.90 -20.68
C PHE A 107 4.61 -8.25 -21.93
N SER A 108 3.98 -7.10 -21.75
CA SER A 108 3.39 -6.34 -22.84
C SER A 108 4.45 -5.63 -23.69
N LYS A 109 4.03 -5.17 -24.87
CA LYS A 109 4.86 -4.28 -25.69
C LYS A 109 5.17 -2.96 -24.96
N ASN A 110 4.25 -2.46 -24.16
CA ASN A 110 4.46 -1.24 -23.38
C ASN A 110 5.52 -1.43 -22.28
N ALA A 111 5.50 -2.56 -21.58
CA ALA A 111 6.47 -2.86 -20.55
C ALA A 111 7.91 -2.92 -21.12
N ILE A 112 8.09 -3.50 -22.30
CA ILE A 112 9.42 -3.65 -22.91
C ILE A 112 9.88 -2.38 -23.62
N ASN A 113 9.02 -1.78 -24.43
CA ASN A 113 9.39 -0.59 -25.21
C ASN A 113 9.42 0.71 -24.39
N GLY A 114 8.92 0.68 -23.16
CA GLY A 114 9.00 1.81 -22.22
C GLY A 114 10.37 1.96 -21.56
N LEU A 115 11.31 1.02 -21.77
CA LEU A 115 12.67 1.13 -21.25
C LEU A 115 13.45 2.22 -21.98
N GLU A 116 14.19 3.02 -21.20
CA GLU A 116 15.13 3.99 -21.71
C GLU A 116 16.58 3.47 -21.60
N TYR A 117 17.50 4.13 -22.34
CA TYR A 117 18.91 3.75 -22.26
C TYR A 117 19.48 3.97 -20.85
N GLY A 118 20.02 2.91 -20.27
CA GLY A 118 20.57 2.92 -18.91
C GLY A 118 19.59 2.44 -17.84
N ASP A 119 18.35 2.14 -18.19
CA ASP A 119 17.39 1.57 -17.27
C ASP A 119 17.83 0.18 -16.79
N ALA A 120 17.67 -0.04 -15.48
CA ALA A 120 17.83 -1.37 -14.88
C ALA A 120 16.73 -2.29 -15.39
N ASN A 121 17.11 -3.45 -15.94
CA ASN A 121 16.19 -4.42 -16.52
C ASN A 121 16.68 -5.85 -16.28
N ALA A 122 15.78 -6.82 -16.42
CA ALA A 122 16.05 -8.25 -16.35
C ALA A 122 16.22 -8.90 -17.73
N GLY A 123 16.05 -8.14 -18.83
CA GLY A 123 16.17 -8.60 -20.20
C GLY A 123 14.96 -9.39 -20.71
N CYS A 124 13.79 -9.17 -20.12
CA CYS A 124 12.55 -9.82 -20.55
C CYS A 124 12.14 -9.40 -21.96
N GLN A 125 11.40 -10.30 -22.65
CA GLN A 125 10.96 -10.09 -24.03
C GLN A 125 9.46 -9.89 -24.13
N ILE A 126 9.00 -9.24 -25.23
CA ILE A 126 7.56 -9.08 -25.49
C ILE A 126 6.89 -10.45 -25.59
N GLY A 127 5.81 -10.64 -24.84
CA GLY A 127 5.06 -11.89 -24.77
C GLY A 127 5.66 -12.96 -23.87
N GLU A 128 6.81 -12.70 -23.26
CA GLU A 128 7.39 -13.58 -22.24
C GLU A 128 6.44 -13.72 -21.04
N LYS A 129 6.51 -14.88 -20.39
CA LYS A 129 5.64 -15.22 -19.27
C LYS A 129 6.49 -15.66 -18.09
N LEU A 130 6.33 -14.97 -16.97
CA LEU A 130 6.96 -15.30 -15.69
C LEU A 130 5.90 -15.45 -14.61
N SER A 131 6.20 -16.20 -13.56
CA SER A 131 5.36 -16.19 -12.36
C SER A 131 5.46 -14.85 -11.64
N VAL A 132 4.42 -14.45 -10.90
CA VAL A 132 4.48 -13.28 -10.01
C VAL A 132 5.68 -13.39 -9.07
N LYS A 133 5.95 -14.60 -8.55
CA LYS A 133 7.12 -14.86 -7.70
C LYS A 133 8.44 -14.51 -8.40
N ASP A 134 8.64 -14.95 -9.63
CA ASP A 134 9.88 -14.67 -10.38
C ASP A 134 9.98 -13.19 -10.75
N CYS A 135 8.84 -12.56 -11.08
CA CYS A 135 8.76 -11.11 -11.27
C CYS A 135 9.18 -10.35 -10.01
N LEU A 136 8.73 -10.75 -8.82
CA LEU A 136 9.14 -10.12 -7.56
C LEU A 136 10.64 -10.27 -7.30
N TYR A 137 11.23 -11.43 -7.60
CA TYR A 137 12.69 -11.60 -7.52
C TYR A 137 13.43 -10.69 -8.51
N ALA A 138 13.02 -10.64 -9.76
CA ALA A 138 13.63 -9.78 -10.77
C ALA A 138 13.46 -8.29 -10.37
N LEU A 139 12.28 -7.89 -9.90
CA LEU A 139 12.00 -6.53 -9.42
C LEU A 139 12.97 -6.11 -8.32
N MET A 140 13.14 -6.96 -7.30
CA MET A 140 13.88 -6.59 -6.10
C MET A 140 15.39 -6.81 -6.21
N LEU A 141 15.85 -7.80 -7.00
CA LEU A 141 17.28 -8.12 -7.12
C LEU A 141 17.97 -7.29 -8.21
N THR A 142 17.30 -7.05 -9.35
CA THR A 142 17.87 -6.32 -10.48
C THR A 142 17.27 -4.93 -10.66
N SER A 143 16.26 -4.59 -9.85
CA SER A 143 15.53 -3.32 -10.01
C SER A 143 14.86 -3.16 -11.39
N ALA A 144 14.44 -4.27 -12.01
CA ALA A 144 13.93 -4.32 -13.37
C ALA A 144 12.71 -3.42 -13.60
N ASN A 145 12.85 -2.44 -14.52
CA ASN A 145 11.79 -1.47 -14.80
C ASN A 145 10.66 -2.08 -15.63
N GLU A 146 10.99 -2.91 -16.62
CA GLU A 146 9.98 -3.62 -17.42
C GLU A 146 9.13 -4.58 -16.57
N VAL A 147 9.74 -5.17 -15.55
CA VAL A 147 9.03 -6.05 -14.61
C VAL A 147 8.07 -5.23 -13.75
N ALA A 148 8.49 -4.05 -13.27
CA ALA A 148 7.62 -3.15 -12.52
C ALA A 148 6.40 -2.73 -13.34
N THR A 149 6.61 -2.40 -14.62
CA THR A 149 5.54 -2.04 -15.56
C THR A 149 4.61 -3.23 -15.80
N ALA A 150 5.16 -4.42 -16.09
CA ALA A 150 4.36 -5.62 -16.34
C ALA A 150 3.52 -6.04 -15.13
N LEU A 151 4.05 -5.93 -13.91
CA LEU A 151 3.30 -6.17 -12.68
C LEU A 151 2.18 -5.14 -12.49
N GLY A 152 2.46 -3.86 -12.73
CA GLY A 152 1.43 -2.82 -12.66
C GLY A 152 0.28 -3.04 -13.65
N GLU A 153 0.61 -3.41 -14.89
CA GLU A 153 -0.40 -3.76 -15.91
C GLU A 153 -1.18 -5.02 -15.55
N HIS A 154 -0.52 -6.03 -14.97
CA HIS A 154 -1.16 -7.26 -14.52
C HIS A 154 -2.19 -7.01 -13.42
N ILE A 155 -1.89 -6.13 -12.48
CA ILE A 155 -2.73 -5.83 -11.31
C ILE A 155 -3.88 -4.90 -11.68
N ALA A 156 -3.56 -3.80 -12.35
CA ALA A 156 -4.49 -2.68 -12.54
C ALA A 156 -4.97 -2.51 -13.99
N GLY A 157 -4.46 -3.29 -14.93
CA GLY A 157 -4.78 -3.19 -16.35
C GLY A 157 -3.99 -2.12 -17.11
N SER A 158 -3.44 -1.12 -16.42
CA SER A 158 -2.53 -0.12 -17.02
C SER A 158 -1.60 0.48 -15.97
N THR A 159 -0.51 1.09 -16.45
CA THR A 159 0.42 1.84 -15.58
C THR A 159 -0.24 3.06 -14.93
N LYS A 160 -1.24 3.65 -15.59
CA LYS A 160 -1.97 4.79 -15.03
C LYS A 160 -2.82 4.38 -13.83
N GLU A 161 -3.66 3.38 -14.00
CA GLU A 161 -4.49 2.85 -12.90
C GLU A 161 -3.61 2.32 -11.76
N PHE A 162 -2.47 1.70 -12.09
CA PHE A 162 -1.53 1.25 -11.05
C PHE A 162 -0.91 2.42 -10.26
N ALA A 163 -0.58 3.52 -10.93
CA ALA A 163 -0.08 4.71 -10.25
C ALA A 163 -1.13 5.36 -9.32
N GLU A 164 -2.42 5.22 -9.65
CA GLU A 164 -3.52 5.67 -8.78
C GLU A 164 -3.70 4.76 -7.53
N MET A 165 -3.27 3.51 -7.61
CA MET A 165 -3.24 2.60 -6.46
C MET A 165 -2.08 2.90 -5.49
N MET A 166 -1.00 3.51 -5.97
CA MET A 166 0.21 3.84 -5.19
C MET A 166 0.03 5.10 -4.36
#